data_fd9354525365f478f3e972c57a468e06
#
_entry.id   fd9354525365f478f3e972c57a468e06
#
_cell.length_a   1.000
_cell.length_b   1.000
_cell.length_c   1.000
_cell.angle_alpha   90.00
_cell.angle_beta   90.00
_cell.angle_gamma   90.00
#
_symmetry.space_group_name_H-M   'P 1'
#
loop_
_entity.id
_entity.type
_entity.pdbx_description
1 polymer ?
#
loop_
_entity_poly.entity_id
_entity_poly.type
_entity_poly.pdbx_seq_one_letter_code
_entity_poly.pdbx_strand_id
1 'polypeptide(L)'
;MAKLEKIFKSYRDQLLYLAKLYGVVEIKSYARSAKRLTITQLELLLIKNHIKLPINRFSDKALAKQELKENSIRNIYLSIAFIFFIGCLITMRPYIKNIVNEVKFTYVAEEYKTPEITKSKKIIKKKTEIIEEEEFGRVENTVSLNAETTLNLFDDLDYDLAGVRAGQKVKPIYLMKLPKDLKTLGDTKMKRELFIKIVLPLILDENQKIMDDRKKLFKILAKNFNTVGEKVWLKRRFREYKIEDQDLSKLKIRMDIIPVSIALAQAANESGWGTSRFALEGNALFGQWTWSKKGISPANKDPNKTHKILQFQILKASVRAYKNNINTHSAYKEFREVRAQLRQDDKQIVGLDLTKYLKNYAAIGEKYVSILENIIERNSLTDFDKANLLPTRLKKGIAL
;
A
#
# COMPACT_ATOMS: atom_id res chain seq x y z
N MET A 1 -40.49 -0.67 -17.52
CA MET A 1 -40.23 -0.10 -16.19
C MET A 1 -40.25 1.43 -16.12
N ALA A 2 -39.89 2.16 -17.17
CA ALA A 2 -39.85 3.65 -17.15
C ALA A 2 -41.20 4.39 -16.96
N LYS A 3 -42.35 3.74 -17.16
CA LYS A 3 -43.71 4.37 -17.04
C LYS A 3 -44.24 4.40 -15.60
N LEU A 4 -43.71 3.62 -14.67
CA LEU A 4 -44.15 3.54 -13.27
C LEU A 4 -43.53 4.61 -12.36
N GLU A 5 -42.44 5.26 -12.79
CA GLU A 5 -41.63 6.19 -11.96
C GLU A 5 -42.32 7.56 -11.71
N LYS A 6 -43.34 7.93 -12.47
CA LYS A 6 -44.03 9.22 -12.32
C LYS A 6 -45.18 9.23 -11.28
N ILE A 7 -45.51 8.07 -10.69
CA ILE A 7 -46.72 7.90 -9.88
C ILE A 7 -46.47 8.03 -8.38
N PHE A 8 -45.25 7.81 -7.91
CA PHE A 8 -44.95 7.78 -6.47
C PHE A 8 -44.41 9.11 -5.94
N LYS A 9 -44.97 9.54 -4.80
CA LYS A 9 -44.55 10.80 -4.14
C LYS A 9 -43.34 10.65 -3.23
N SER A 10 -43.03 9.42 -2.80
CA SER A 10 -41.89 9.11 -1.91
C SER A 10 -41.35 7.70 -2.14
N TYR A 11 -40.10 7.46 -1.72
CA TYR A 11 -39.49 6.13 -1.73
C TYR A 11 -40.27 5.14 -0.86
N ARG A 12 -40.81 5.60 0.25
CA ARG A 12 -41.69 4.80 1.11
C ARG A 12 -42.93 4.32 0.39
N ASP A 13 -43.55 5.16 -0.47
CA ASP A 13 -44.73 4.77 -1.26
C ASP A 13 -44.37 3.71 -2.30
N GLN A 14 -43.18 3.76 -2.88
CA GLN A 14 -42.69 2.70 -3.77
C GLN A 14 -42.50 1.37 -3.04
N LEU A 15 -41.93 1.36 -1.84
CA LEU A 15 -41.74 0.15 -1.03
C LEU A 15 -43.10 -0.45 -0.61
N LEU A 16 -44.06 0.38 -0.20
CA LEU A 16 -45.41 -0.06 0.16
C LEU A 16 -46.16 -0.64 -1.07
N TYR A 17 -46.01 -0.04 -2.23
CA TYR A 17 -46.60 -0.55 -3.47
C TYR A 17 -46.01 -1.92 -3.84
N LEU A 18 -44.68 -2.10 -3.78
CA LEU A 18 -44.04 -3.38 -4.05
C LEU A 18 -44.51 -4.45 -3.05
N ALA A 19 -44.54 -4.14 -1.78
CA ALA A 19 -44.98 -5.05 -0.75
C ALA A 19 -46.45 -5.49 -0.97
N LYS A 20 -47.31 -4.59 -1.44
CA LYS A 20 -48.70 -4.88 -1.79
C LYS A 20 -48.80 -5.70 -3.08
N LEU A 21 -48.02 -5.37 -4.11
CA LEU A 21 -47.97 -6.06 -5.40
C LEU A 21 -47.56 -7.53 -5.24
N TYR A 22 -46.56 -7.79 -4.44
CA TYR A 22 -46.05 -9.14 -4.17
C TYR A 22 -46.75 -9.87 -3.01
N GLY A 23 -47.83 -9.28 -2.49
CA GLY A 23 -48.68 -9.94 -1.50
C GLY A 23 -48.02 -10.29 -0.18
N VAL A 24 -47.06 -9.45 0.29
CA VAL A 24 -46.36 -9.67 1.56
C VAL A 24 -47.39 -9.72 2.69
N VAL A 25 -47.65 -10.94 3.23
CA VAL A 25 -48.75 -11.25 4.13
C VAL A 25 -48.65 -10.47 5.46
N GLU A 26 -47.43 -10.25 5.93
CA GLU A 26 -47.16 -9.50 7.16
C GLU A 26 -47.65 -8.04 7.10
N ILE A 27 -47.81 -7.48 5.87
CA ILE A 27 -48.40 -6.15 5.69
C ILE A 27 -49.93 -6.18 5.72
N LYS A 28 -50.55 -7.29 5.31
CA LYS A 28 -52.01 -7.47 5.43
C LYS A 28 -52.46 -7.57 6.88
N SER A 29 -51.71 -8.26 7.73
CA SER A 29 -51.99 -8.36 9.19
C SER A 29 -51.75 -7.04 9.93
N TYR A 30 -50.89 -6.17 9.37
CA TYR A 30 -50.55 -4.85 9.94
C TYR A 30 -51.29 -3.70 9.23
N ALA A 31 -52.40 -3.93 8.55
CA ALA A 31 -53.14 -2.92 7.73
C ALA A 31 -53.42 -1.60 8.47
N ARG A 32 -53.59 -1.61 9.79
CA ARG A 32 -53.65 -0.41 10.64
C ARG A 32 -52.28 0.14 11.08
N SER A 33 -51.22 -0.68 11.10
CA SER A 33 -49.86 -0.29 11.52
C SER A 33 -48.91 -0.07 10.34
N ALA A 34 -49.27 -0.43 9.10
CA ALA A 34 -48.47 -0.24 7.91
C ALA A 34 -48.05 1.23 7.68
N LYS A 35 -48.85 2.18 8.14
CA LYS A 35 -48.47 3.60 8.16
C LYS A 35 -47.36 3.94 9.14
N ARG A 36 -47.06 3.07 10.13
CA ARG A 36 -46.04 3.27 11.16
C ARG A 36 -44.72 2.58 10.84
N LEU A 37 -44.66 1.67 9.85
CA LEU A 37 -43.42 1.02 9.48
C LEU A 37 -42.43 2.06 8.89
N THR A 38 -41.19 2.02 9.40
CA THR A 38 -40.10 2.84 8.88
C THR A 38 -39.65 2.34 7.50
N ILE A 39 -38.92 3.17 6.74
CA ILE A 39 -38.33 2.78 5.45
C ILE A 39 -37.49 1.53 5.61
N THR A 40 -36.62 1.50 6.62
CA THR A 40 -35.73 0.37 6.92
C THR A 40 -36.48 -0.92 7.22
N GLN A 41 -37.60 -0.83 7.95
CA GLN A 41 -38.44 -2.00 8.23
C GLN A 41 -39.12 -2.54 6.99
N LEU A 42 -39.58 -1.66 6.10
CA LEU A 42 -40.15 -2.05 4.81
C LEU A 42 -39.12 -2.70 3.89
N GLU A 43 -37.91 -2.17 3.84
CA GLU A 43 -36.79 -2.76 3.10
C GLU A 43 -36.44 -4.16 3.59
N LEU A 44 -36.34 -4.35 4.90
CA LEU A 44 -36.08 -5.66 5.52
C LEU A 44 -37.17 -6.68 5.22
N LEU A 45 -38.44 -6.26 5.25
CA LEU A 45 -39.56 -7.14 4.91
C LEU A 45 -39.53 -7.57 3.43
N LEU A 46 -39.21 -6.65 2.52
CA LEU A 46 -39.09 -6.97 1.09
C LEU A 46 -37.91 -7.90 0.81
N ILE A 47 -36.74 -7.65 1.44
CA ILE A 47 -35.55 -8.51 1.33
C ILE A 47 -35.83 -9.92 1.86
N LYS A 48 -36.50 -10.03 3.03
CA LYS A 48 -36.90 -11.31 3.61
C LYS A 48 -37.80 -12.14 2.67
N ASN A 49 -38.61 -11.47 1.86
CA ASN A 49 -39.48 -12.10 0.86
C ASN A 49 -38.83 -12.17 -0.53
N HIS A 50 -37.48 -12.07 -0.63
CA HIS A 50 -36.69 -12.13 -1.87
C HIS A 50 -37.08 -11.11 -2.95
N ILE A 51 -37.70 -9.99 -2.56
CA ILE A 51 -38.13 -8.92 -3.47
C ILE A 51 -37.00 -7.93 -3.65
N LYS A 52 -36.61 -7.65 -4.90
CA LYS A 52 -35.55 -6.69 -5.22
C LYS A 52 -36.01 -5.27 -4.89
N LEU A 53 -35.20 -4.56 -4.10
CA LEU A 53 -35.48 -3.17 -3.73
C LEU A 53 -35.35 -2.23 -4.95
N PRO A 54 -36.20 -1.20 -5.06
CA PRO A 54 -36.08 -0.15 -6.08
C PRO A 54 -34.94 0.80 -5.69
N ILE A 55 -34.34 1.48 -6.67
CA ILE A 55 -33.33 2.51 -6.44
C ILE A 55 -33.98 3.72 -5.75
N ASN A 56 -33.46 4.13 -4.60
CA ASN A 56 -33.97 5.28 -3.84
C ASN A 56 -33.52 6.62 -4.46
N ARG A 57 -34.18 7.04 -5.54
CA ARG A 57 -33.89 8.33 -6.22
C ARG A 57 -34.37 9.56 -5.46
N PHE A 58 -35.21 9.40 -4.42
CA PHE A 58 -35.70 10.52 -3.60
C PHE A 58 -34.66 11.02 -2.60
N SER A 59 -33.76 10.13 -2.12
CA SER A 59 -32.66 10.52 -1.24
C SER A 59 -31.65 11.41 -1.97
N ASP A 60 -31.38 11.10 -3.26
CA ASP A 60 -30.40 11.84 -4.05
C ASP A 60 -30.83 13.28 -4.33
N LYS A 61 -32.14 13.50 -4.56
CA LYS A 61 -32.68 14.86 -4.74
C LYS A 61 -32.70 15.66 -3.42
N ALA A 62 -32.98 15.04 -2.31
CA ALA A 62 -32.96 15.69 -0.99
C ALA A 62 -31.55 16.06 -0.56
N LEU A 63 -30.60 15.11 -0.73
CA LEU A 63 -29.18 15.33 -0.47
C LEU A 63 -28.59 16.41 -1.38
N ALA A 64 -28.88 16.39 -2.69
CA ALA A 64 -28.43 17.42 -3.63
C ALA A 64 -28.95 18.80 -3.28
N LYS A 65 -30.21 18.89 -2.81
CA LYS A 65 -30.82 20.19 -2.37
C LYS A 65 -30.19 20.68 -1.06
N GLN A 66 -29.84 19.79 -0.16
CA GLN A 66 -29.15 20.14 1.10
C GLN A 66 -27.70 20.56 0.83
N GLU A 67 -26.96 19.84 -0.03
CA GLU A 67 -25.60 20.22 -0.46
C GLU A 67 -25.56 21.55 -1.17
N LEU A 68 -26.53 21.87 -2.04
CA LEU A 68 -26.64 23.18 -2.70
C LEU A 68 -26.86 24.29 -1.69
N LYS A 69 -27.69 24.07 -0.67
CA LYS A 69 -27.93 25.05 0.40
C LYS A 69 -26.69 25.25 1.29
N GLU A 70 -26.01 24.19 1.69
CA GLU A 70 -24.79 24.25 2.49
C GLU A 70 -23.64 24.90 1.71
N ASN A 71 -23.49 24.59 0.42
CA ASN A 71 -22.48 25.20 -0.44
C ASN A 71 -22.74 26.70 -0.64
N SER A 72 -24.00 27.10 -0.79
CA SER A 72 -24.39 28.51 -0.91
C SER A 72 -24.06 29.30 0.36
N ILE A 73 -24.40 28.77 1.54
CA ILE A 73 -24.09 29.38 2.84
C ILE A 73 -22.57 29.47 3.02
N ARG A 74 -21.83 28.39 2.74
CA ARG A 74 -20.37 28.38 2.83
C ARG A 74 -19.71 29.41 1.93
N ASN A 75 -20.20 29.57 0.70
CA ASN A 75 -19.69 30.57 -0.24
C ASN A 75 -19.95 31.99 0.25
N ILE A 76 -21.07 32.27 0.91
CA ILE A 76 -21.35 33.55 1.54
C ILE A 76 -20.36 33.83 2.66
N TYR A 77 -20.10 32.88 3.57
CA TYR A 77 -19.10 33.04 4.64
C TYR A 77 -17.69 33.25 4.09
N LEU A 78 -17.30 32.49 3.04
CA LEU A 78 -16.01 32.68 2.39
C LEU A 78 -15.87 34.07 1.75
N SER A 79 -16.94 34.60 1.15
CA SER A 79 -16.95 35.93 0.57
C SER A 79 -16.81 37.04 1.63
N ILE A 80 -17.51 36.89 2.76
CA ILE A 80 -17.42 37.80 3.90
C ILE A 80 -16.00 37.76 4.50
N ALA A 81 -15.44 36.56 4.71
CA ALA A 81 -14.08 36.38 5.22
C ALA A 81 -13.03 37.00 4.28
N PHE A 82 -13.23 36.86 2.97
CA PHE A 82 -12.34 37.44 1.95
C PHE A 82 -12.39 38.99 1.95
N ILE A 83 -13.57 39.58 2.07
CA ILE A 83 -13.75 41.06 2.19
C ILE A 83 -13.08 41.53 3.46
N PHE A 84 -13.25 40.85 4.59
CA PHE A 84 -12.61 41.20 5.86
C PHE A 84 -11.09 41.08 5.77
N PHE A 85 -10.57 40.05 5.10
CA PHE A 85 -9.14 39.90 4.85
C PHE A 85 -8.54 41.00 3.99
N ILE A 86 -9.25 41.45 2.94
CA ILE A 86 -8.83 42.60 2.13
C ILE A 86 -8.84 43.85 2.97
N GLY A 87 -9.86 44.08 3.79
CA GLY A 87 -9.93 45.20 4.73
C GLY A 87 -8.74 45.23 5.70
N CYS A 88 -8.38 44.08 6.27
CA CYS A 88 -7.19 43.97 7.13
C CYS A 88 -5.89 44.23 6.37
N LEU A 89 -5.76 43.79 5.12
CA LEU A 89 -4.57 44.09 4.31
C LEU A 89 -4.42 45.62 4.01
N ILE A 90 -5.53 46.27 3.74
CA ILE A 90 -5.53 47.73 3.49
C ILE A 90 -5.13 48.53 4.76
N THR A 91 -5.69 48.15 5.91
CA THR A 91 -5.39 48.79 7.20
C THR A 91 -3.98 48.48 7.70
N MET A 92 -3.44 47.29 7.40
CA MET A 92 -2.07 46.90 7.76
C MET A 92 -1.00 47.40 6.79
N ARG A 93 -1.38 48.00 5.65
CA ARG A 93 -0.45 48.49 4.62
C ARG A 93 0.65 49.41 5.16
N PRO A 94 0.38 50.39 6.06
CA PRO A 94 1.45 51.21 6.63
C PRO A 94 2.39 50.42 7.55
N TYR A 95 1.87 49.46 8.31
CA TYR A 95 2.68 48.58 9.20
C TYR A 95 3.58 47.64 8.42
N ILE A 96 3.06 47.05 7.34
CA ILE A 96 3.84 46.15 6.45
C ILE A 96 4.97 46.95 5.76
N LYS A 97 4.71 48.21 5.36
CA LYS A 97 5.72 49.06 4.74
C LYS A 97 6.87 49.42 5.69
N ASN A 98 6.59 49.58 6.98
CA ASN A 98 7.60 49.81 8.00
C ASN A 98 8.44 48.57 8.27
N ILE A 99 7.80 47.39 8.39
CA ILE A 99 8.50 46.09 8.57
C ILE A 99 9.39 45.78 7.36
N VAL A 100 8.92 46.02 6.13
CA VAL A 100 9.72 45.80 4.90
C VAL A 100 10.90 46.77 4.82
N ASN A 101 10.77 47.99 5.34
CA ASN A 101 11.88 48.94 5.38
C ASN A 101 12.91 48.60 6.47
N GLU A 102 12.50 48.08 7.63
CA GLU A 102 13.40 47.57 8.66
C GLU A 102 14.14 46.32 8.19
N VAL A 103 13.46 45.43 7.49
CA VAL A 103 14.08 44.19 6.94
C VAL A 103 15.09 44.52 5.83
N LYS A 104 14.91 45.59 5.07
CA LYS A 104 15.90 46.05 4.06
C LYS A 104 17.18 46.60 4.66
N PHE A 105 17.18 47.07 5.89
CA PHE A 105 18.37 47.67 6.54
C PHE A 105 19.26 46.65 7.25
N THR A 106 18.81 45.42 7.44
CA THR A 106 19.58 44.34 8.12
C THR A 106 20.25 43.34 7.17
N TYR A 107 20.15 43.55 5.84
CA TYR A 107 20.85 42.72 4.86
C TYR A 107 22.19 43.36 4.46
N VAL A 108 23.12 43.41 5.40
CA VAL A 108 24.55 43.60 5.10
C VAL A 108 25.32 42.45 5.73
N ALA A 109 25.77 41.57 4.84
CA ALA A 109 26.86 40.63 5.03
C ALA A 109 26.95 39.90 6.36
N GLU A 110 26.18 38.82 6.53
CA GLU A 110 26.61 37.68 7.28
C GLU A 110 26.76 36.49 6.34
N GLU A 111 27.96 35.94 6.35
CA GLU A 111 28.42 34.79 5.63
C GLU A 111 27.42 33.62 5.80
N TYR A 112 26.95 33.07 4.69
CA TYR A 112 26.07 31.88 4.67
C TYR A 112 26.75 30.69 5.38
N LYS A 113 26.56 30.57 6.68
CA LYS A 113 26.66 29.30 7.38
C LYS A 113 25.43 28.49 7.02
N THR A 114 25.62 27.46 6.19
CA THR A 114 24.63 26.44 5.87
C THR A 114 23.88 26.01 7.14
N PRO A 115 22.52 26.15 7.19
CA PRO A 115 21.79 25.68 8.36
C PRO A 115 21.93 24.16 8.44
N GLU A 116 22.33 23.71 9.62
CA GLU A 116 22.51 22.30 9.95
C GLU A 116 21.30 21.45 9.50
N ILE A 117 21.58 20.45 8.69
CA ILE A 117 20.69 19.42 8.18
C ILE A 117 20.04 18.55 9.31
N THR A 118 20.20 18.93 10.56
CA THR A 118 19.77 18.21 11.75
C THR A 118 18.24 18.19 11.98
N LYS A 119 17.50 19.24 11.56
CA LYS A 119 16.04 19.28 11.79
C LYS A 119 15.24 18.45 10.79
N SER A 120 15.64 18.42 9.52
CA SER A 120 14.98 17.58 8.51
C SER A 120 15.19 16.08 8.72
N LYS A 121 16.39 15.67 9.19
CA LYS A 121 16.69 14.27 9.54
C LYS A 121 15.85 13.74 10.70
N LYS A 122 15.53 14.60 11.70
CA LYS A 122 14.72 14.21 12.86
C LYS A 122 13.23 14.03 12.50
N ILE A 123 12.72 14.84 11.56
CA ILE A 123 11.33 14.77 11.07
C ILE A 123 11.12 13.53 10.19
N ILE A 124 12.06 13.22 9.29
CA ILE A 124 11.98 12.04 8.43
C ILE A 124 12.05 10.77 9.28
N LYS A 125 12.92 10.74 10.30
CA LYS A 125 13.09 9.60 11.21
C LYS A 125 11.81 9.33 12.02
N LYS A 126 11.20 10.36 12.63
CA LYS A 126 9.95 10.25 13.38
C LYS A 126 8.79 9.81 12.49
N LYS A 127 8.77 10.23 11.21
CA LYS A 127 7.74 9.87 10.25
C LYS A 127 7.82 8.41 9.78
N THR A 128 9.02 7.85 9.62
CA THR A 128 9.22 6.44 9.25
C THR A 128 8.85 5.51 10.42
N GLU A 129 9.22 5.88 11.65
CA GLU A 129 8.84 5.16 12.87
C GLU A 129 7.32 5.12 13.07
N ILE A 130 6.64 6.25 12.90
CA ILE A 130 5.18 6.36 13.00
C ILE A 130 4.48 5.50 11.94
N ILE A 131 4.99 5.47 10.70
CA ILE A 131 4.40 4.64 9.64
C ILE A 131 4.57 3.15 9.93
N GLU A 132 5.70 2.72 10.47
CA GLU A 132 5.91 1.32 10.87
C GLU A 132 5.05 0.95 12.09
N GLU A 133 4.94 1.81 13.10
CA GLU A 133 4.09 1.58 14.28
C GLU A 133 2.59 1.61 13.95
N GLU A 134 2.14 2.51 13.07
CA GLU A 134 0.74 2.57 12.63
C GLU A 134 0.32 1.34 11.80
N GLU A 135 1.24 0.74 11.08
CA GLU A 135 0.93 -0.32 10.13
C GLU A 135 1.18 -1.73 10.66
N PHE A 136 2.19 -1.92 11.50
CA PHE A 136 2.55 -3.24 12.05
C PHE A 136 2.26 -3.38 13.55
N GLY A 137 1.86 -2.27 14.22
CA GLY A 137 1.71 -2.20 15.67
C GLY A 137 3.08 -2.20 16.39
N ARG A 138 3.06 -2.03 17.71
CA ARG A 138 4.25 -2.23 18.54
C ARG A 138 4.58 -3.71 18.57
N VAL A 139 5.71 -4.06 17.97
CA VAL A 139 6.23 -5.43 18.01
C VAL A 139 7.08 -5.57 19.26
N GLU A 140 6.43 -5.88 20.38
CA GLU A 140 7.11 -6.21 21.62
C GLU A 140 7.33 -7.73 21.69
N ASN A 141 8.53 -8.17 22.05
CA ASN A 141 8.88 -9.58 22.32
C ASN A 141 8.62 -10.57 21.20
N THR A 142 9.19 -10.35 20.01
CA THR A 142 9.17 -11.36 18.95
C THR A 142 10.02 -12.57 19.33
N VAL A 143 9.38 -13.73 19.46
CA VAL A 143 10.08 -15.02 19.55
C VAL A 143 10.68 -15.33 18.18
N SER A 144 11.98 -15.59 18.11
CA SER A 144 12.60 -16.12 16.91
C SER A 144 12.63 -17.65 17.04
N LEU A 145 11.94 -18.33 16.13
CA LEU A 145 12.00 -19.79 16.02
C LEU A 145 13.40 -20.20 15.55
N ASN A 146 13.87 -21.39 15.94
CA ASN A 146 15.05 -22.00 15.33
C ASN A 146 14.70 -22.62 13.97
N ALA A 147 15.69 -22.99 13.19
CA ALA A 147 15.51 -23.52 11.83
C ALA A 147 14.75 -24.84 11.81
N GLU A 148 15.06 -25.75 12.74
CA GLU A 148 14.39 -27.04 12.88
C GLU A 148 12.90 -26.87 13.23
N THR A 149 12.59 -26.06 14.25
CA THR A 149 11.19 -25.77 14.59
C THR A 149 10.43 -25.12 13.44
N THR A 150 11.10 -24.28 12.64
CA THR A 150 10.49 -23.65 11.48
C THR A 150 10.21 -24.65 10.37
N LEU A 151 11.11 -25.61 10.13
CA LEU A 151 10.92 -26.70 9.17
C LEU A 151 9.72 -27.56 9.59
N ASN A 152 9.72 -28.02 10.85
CA ASN A 152 8.63 -28.83 11.40
C ASN A 152 7.27 -28.10 11.28
N LEU A 153 7.22 -26.81 11.60
CA LEU A 153 6.02 -26.00 11.42
C LEU A 153 5.52 -25.98 9.97
N PHE A 154 6.42 -25.86 9.00
CA PHE A 154 6.03 -25.86 7.59
C PHE A 154 5.56 -27.24 7.13
N ASP A 155 6.16 -28.30 7.66
CA ASP A 155 5.75 -29.68 7.36
C ASP A 155 4.39 -30.00 8.01
N ASP A 156 4.16 -29.64 9.28
CA ASP A 156 2.86 -29.77 9.97
C ASP A 156 1.72 -29.01 9.25
N LEU A 157 2.07 -27.95 8.55
CA LEU A 157 1.13 -27.15 7.78
C LEU A 157 1.04 -27.58 6.30
N ASP A 158 1.64 -28.69 5.87
CA ASP A 158 1.72 -29.11 4.48
C ASP A 158 2.17 -27.99 3.53
N TYR A 159 3.17 -27.21 3.95
CA TYR A 159 3.71 -26.15 3.13
C TYR A 159 5.04 -26.56 2.50
N ASP A 160 4.98 -27.06 1.29
CA ASP A 160 6.16 -27.44 0.51
C ASP A 160 6.26 -26.65 -0.81
N LEU A 161 7.50 -26.51 -1.32
CA LEU A 161 7.74 -25.75 -2.54
C LEU A 161 7.41 -26.55 -3.81
N ALA A 162 7.45 -27.88 -3.76
CA ALA A 162 7.10 -28.71 -4.92
C ALA A 162 5.62 -28.59 -5.24
N GLY A 163 4.76 -28.63 -4.23
CA GLY A 163 3.33 -28.36 -4.38
C GLY A 163 3.05 -26.94 -4.91
N VAL A 164 3.78 -25.93 -4.43
CA VAL A 164 3.64 -24.55 -4.94
C VAL A 164 4.04 -24.45 -6.41
N ARG A 165 5.13 -25.10 -6.83
CA ARG A 165 5.56 -25.20 -8.24
C ARG A 165 4.52 -25.91 -9.11
N ALA A 166 3.84 -26.91 -8.54
CA ALA A 166 2.73 -27.60 -9.18
C ALA A 166 1.41 -26.82 -9.19
N GLY A 167 1.39 -25.57 -8.71
CA GLY A 167 0.23 -24.67 -8.74
C GLY A 167 -0.57 -24.60 -7.44
N GLN A 168 -0.14 -25.27 -6.37
CA GLN A 168 -0.76 -25.10 -5.06
C GLN A 168 -0.57 -23.67 -4.56
N LYS A 169 -1.55 -23.16 -3.81
CA LYS A 169 -1.47 -21.83 -3.20
C LYS A 169 -0.54 -21.83 -2.00
N VAL A 170 0.23 -20.76 -1.87
CA VAL A 170 1.16 -20.55 -0.77
C VAL A 170 0.40 -20.29 0.53
N LYS A 171 0.76 -21.00 1.60
CA LYS A 171 0.22 -20.78 2.95
C LYS A 171 0.62 -19.38 3.45
N PRO A 172 -0.31 -18.57 3.99
CA PRO A 172 -0.03 -17.21 4.48
C PRO A 172 0.62 -17.23 5.88
N ILE A 173 1.80 -17.81 5.98
CA ILE A 173 2.60 -17.91 7.21
C ILE A 173 3.67 -16.83 7.15
N TYR A 174 3.69 -15.92 8.12
CA TYR A 174 4.56 -14.75 8.12
C TYR A 174 5.49 -14.77 9.33
N LEU A 175 6.71 -15.24 9.15
CA LEU A 175 7.73 -15.12 10.19
C LEU A 175 8.14 -13.66 10.33
N MET A 176 8.26 -13.18 11.56
CA MET A 176 8.72 -11.83 11.86
C MET A 176 10.23 -11.69 11.73
N LYS A 177 10.98 -12.78 11.98
CA LYS A 177 12.45 -12.85 11.92
C LYS A 177 12.89 -14.13 11.25
N LEU A 178 14.10 -14.11 10.69
CA LEU A 178 14.77 -15.33 10.26
C LEU A 178 15.23 -16.15 11.48
N PRO A 179 15.24 -17.49 11.38
CA PRO A 179 15.90 -18.33 12.38
C PRO A 179 17.35 -17.93 12.56
N LYS A 180 17.80 -17.72 13.80
CA LYS A 180 19.18 -17.26 14.09
C LYS A 180 20.23 -18.31 13.70
N ASP A 181 19.85 -19.56 13.78
CA ASP A 181 20.65 -20.73 13.44
C ASP A 181 20.56 -21.15 11.97
N LEU A 182 19.88 -20.36 11.12
CA LEU A 182 19.81 -20.61 9.68
C LEU A 182 21.18 -20.80 9.03
N LYS A 183 22.20 -20.10 9.57
CA LYS A 183 23.58 -20.20 9.10
C LYS A 183 24.19 -21.58 9.39
N THR A 184 23.81 -22.23 10.46
CA THR A 184 24.36 -23.52 10.93
C THR A 184 23.76 -24.74 10.28
N LEU A 185 22.67 -24.60 9.51
CA LEU A 185 22.15 -25.69 8.71
C LEU A 185 23.22 -26.21 7.74
N GLY A 186 23.58 -27.48 7.85
CA GLY A 186 24.65 -28.11 7.06
C GLY A 186 24.31 -28.21 5.57
N ASP A 187 23.07 -28.59 5.25
CA ASP A 187 22.61 -28.76 3.87
C ASP A 187 22.26 -27.42 3.22
N THR A 188 23.02 -27.08 2.17
CA THR A 188 22.83 -25.87 1.39
C THR A 188 21.48 -25.84 0.66
N LYS A 189 20.97 -26.97 0.19
CA LYS A 189 19.66 -27.06 -0.48
C LYS A 189 18.55 -26.77 0.52
N MET A 190 18.54 -27.46 1.64
CA MET A 190 17.58 -27.23 2.73
C MET A 190 17.57 -25.79 3.21
N LYS A 191 18.73 -25.16 3.34
CA LYS A 191 18.88 -23.74 3.71
C LYS A 191 18.19 -22.80 2.71
N ARG A 192 18.39 -23.04 1.41
CA ARG A 192 17.75 -22.26 0.34
C ARG A 192 16.25 -22.45 0.31
N GLU A 193 15.78 -23.68 0.45
CA GLU A 193 14.36 -24.01 0.49
C GLU A 193 13.67 -23.35 1.70
N LEU A 194 14.30 -23.44 2.89
CA LEU A 194 13.77 -22.77 4.08
C LEU A 194 13.71 -21.25 3.90
N PHE A 195 14.76 -20.65 3.34
CA PHE A 195 14.76 -19.23 3.03
C PHE A 195 13.62 -18.85 2.08
N ILE A 196 13.42 -19.62 1.00
CA ILE A 196 12.32 -19.39 0.03
C ILE A 196 10.97 -19.55 0.74
N LYS A 197 10.76 -20.63 1.52
CA LYS A 197 9.52 -20.85 2.28
C LYS A 197 9.18 -19.67 3.18
N ILE A 198 10.18 -19.01 3.79
CA ILE A 198 10.00 -17.85 4.68
C ILE A 198 9.67 -16.57 3.89
N VAL A 199 10.41 -16.29 2.81
CA VAL A 199 10.34 -14.99 2.13
C VAL A 199 9.21 -14.92 1.10
N LEU A 200 8.88 -16.03 0.45
CA LEU A 200 7.85 -16.13 -0.58
C LEU A 200 6.47 -15.59 -0.14
N PRO A 201 5.90 -16.00 1.01
CA PRO A 201 4.59 -15.48 1.44
C PRO A 201 4.63 -13.97 1.74
N LEU A 202 5.77 -13.42 2.19
CA LEU A 202 5.92 -11.99 2.44
C LEU A 202 5.89 -11.18 1.14
N ILE A 203 6.56 -11.65 0.09
CA ILE A 203 6.55 -11.02 -1.23
C ILE A 203 5.16 -11.09 -1.84
N LEU A 204 4.52 -12.24 -1.78
CA LEU A 204 3.17 -12.43 -2.32
C LEU A 204 2.12 -11.55 -1.62
N ASP A 205 2.21 -11.38 -0.30
CA ASP A 205 1.31 -10.51 0.44
C ASP A 205 1.46 -9.03 0.04
N GLU A 206 2.70 -8.57 -0.14
CA GLU A 206 2.94 -7.20 -0.60
C GLU A 206 2.50 -7.01 -2.07
N ASN A 207 2.69 -8.01 -2.93
CA ASN A 207 2.17 -7.99 -4.30
C ASN A 207 0.63 -8.03 -4.34
N GLN A 208 -0.02 -8.84 -3.49
CA GLN A 208 -1.47 -8.89 -3.39
C GLN A 208 -2.07 -7.54 -2.99
N LYS A 209 -1.45 -6.85 -2.01
CA LYS A 209 -1.87 -5.49 -1.61
C LYS A 209 -1.77 -4.50 -2.77
N ILE A 210 -0.67 -4.56 -3.54
CA ILE A 210 -0.54 -3.71 -4.73
C ILE A 210 -1.65 -3.99 -5.74
N MET A 211 -1.96 -5.26 -5.99
CA MET A 211 -3.00 -5.64 -6.95
C MET A 211 -4.39 -5.20 -6.48
N ASP A 212 -4.68 -5.28 -5.19
CA ASP A 212 -5.93 -4.80 -4.61
C ASP A 212 -6.04 -3.27 -4.70
N ASP A 213 -4.96 -2.55 -4.40
CA ASP A 213 -4.88 -1.11 -4.58
C ASP A 213 -5.00 -0.72 -6.07
N ARG A 214 -4.39 -1.48 -6.97
CA ARG A 214 -4.50 -1.29 -8.41
C ARG A 214 -5.93 -1.50 -8.90
N LYS A 215 -6.60 -2.57 -8.47
CA LYS A 215 -8.03 -2.79 -8.76
C LYS A 215 -8.90 -1.64 -8.26
N LYS A 216 -8.61 -1.14 -7.04
CA LYS A 216 -9.29 0.03 -6.48
C LYS A 216 -9.02 1.30 -7.29
N LEU A 217 -7.78 1.52 -7.72
CA LEU A 217 -7.41 2.65 -8.57
C LEU A 217 -8.24 2.65 -9.86
N PHE A 218 -8.30 1.53 -10.59
CA PHE A 218 -9.08 1.45 -11.82
C PHE A 218 -10.57 1.63 -11.59
N LYS A 219 -11.13 1.11 -10.48
CA LYS A 219 -12.53 1.37 -10.10
C LYS A 219 -12.80 2.86 -9.85
N ILE A 220 -11.86 3.59 -9.23
CA ILE A 220 -11.96 5.03 -9.02
C ILE A 220 -11.88 5.78 -10.34
N LEU A 221 -10.97 5.40 -11.24
CA LEU A 221 -10.77 6.04 -12.54
C LEU A 221 -11.93 5.81 -13.51
N ALA A 222 -12.67 4.72 -13.37
CA ALA A 222 -13.86 4.42 -14.19
C ALA A 222 -15.11 5.22 -13.79
N LYS A 223 -15.06 6.03 -12.74
CA LYS A 223 -16.19 6.83 -12.26
C LYS A 223 -16.14 8.24 -12.82
N ASN A 224 -17.32 8.80 -13.11
CA ASN A 224 -17.43 10.21 -13.48
C ASN A 224 -17.16 11.16 -12.30
N PHE A 225 -17.48 10.72 -11.06
CA PHE A 225 -17.28 11.50 -9.84
C PHE A 225 -16.68 10.63 -8.74
N ASN A 226 -15.67 11.16 -8.06
CA ASN A 226 -15.01 10.50 -6.95
C ASN A 226 -15.45 11.08 -5.62
N THR A 227 -15.70 10.22 -4.65
CA THR A 227 -16.04 10.60 -3.28
C THR A 227 -14.85 11.29 -2.59
N VAL A 228 -15.12 12.00 -1.49
CA VAL A 228 -14.05 12.60 -0.65
C VAL A 228 -13.07 11.53 -0.17
N GLY A 229 -13.57 10.38 0.26
CA GLY A 229 -12.73 9.27 0.72
C GLY A 229 -11.81 8.72 -0.39
N GLU A 230 -12.30 8.65 -1.65
CA GLU A 230 -11.49 8.24 -2.79
C GLU A 230 -10.42 9.27 -3.14
N LYS A 231 -10.72 10.57 -3.07
CA LYS A 231 -9.75 11.65 -3.26
C LYS A 231 -8.65 11.61 -2.18
N VAL A 232 -9.02 11.37 -0.91
CA VAL A 232 -8.06 11.21 0.19
C VAL A 232 -7.20 9.97 -0.02
N TRP A 233 -7.78 8.85 -0.48
CA TRP A 233 -7.05 7.64 -0.80
C TRP A 233 -6.04 7.87 -1.94
N LEU A 234 -6.43 8.53 -3.04
CA LEU A 234 -5.53 8.91 -4.14
C LEU A 234 -4.37 9.78 -3.65
N LYS A 235 -4.65 10.82 -2.83
CA LYS A 235 -3.60 11.66 -2.23
C LYS A 235 -2.59 10.84 -1.42
N ARG A 236 -3.05 9.82 -0.67
CA ARG A 236 -2.17 8.92 0.07
C ARG A 236 -1.30 8.09 -0.88
N ARG A 237 -1.89 7.55 -1.97
CA ARG A 237 -1.13 6.78 -2.96
C ARG A 237 -0.11 7.64 -3.69
N PHE A 238 -0.43 8.85 -4.12
CA PHE A 238 0.54 9.77 -4.72
C PHE A 238 1.75 10.01 -3.81
N ARG A 239 1.53 10.22 -2.52
CA ARG A 239 2.61 10.38 -1.54
C ARG A 239 3.45 9.11 -1.37
N GLU A 240 2.82 7.96 -1.25
CA GLU A 240 3.49 6.66 -1.12
C GLU A 240 4.39 6.37 -2.33
N TYR A 241 3.88 6.63 -3.52
CA TYR A 241 4.60 6.42 -4.77
C TYR A 241 5.45 7.62 -5.20
N LYS A 242 5.63 8.64 -4.35
CA LYS A 242 6.48 9.84 -4.58
C LYS A 242 6.13 10.58 -5.87
N ILE A 243 4.84 10.84 -6.10
CA ILE A 243 4.31 11.55 -7.26
C ILE A 243 3.77 12.89 -6.77
N GLU A 244 4.56 13.95 -6.92
CA GLU A 244 4.24 15.29 -6.40
C GLU A 244 3.21 16.01 -7.28
N ASP A 245 3.29 15.83 -8.60
CA ASP A 245 2.39 16.39 -9.60
C ASP A 245 1.02 15.69 -9.71
N GLN A 246 0.78 14.70 -8.88
CA GLN A 246 -0.46 13.90 -8.83
C GLN A 246 -0.86 13.29 -10.19
N ASP A 247 0.12 13.00 -11.04
CA ASP A 247 -0.07 12.37 -12.35
C ASP A 247 -0.54 10.90 -12.19
N LEU A 248 -1.75 10.63 -12.65
CA LEU A 248 -2.37 9.31 -12.63
C LEU A 248 -1.66 8.31 -13.55
N SER A 249 -1.05 8.76 -14.65
CA SER A 249 -0.30 7.88 -15.55
C SER A 249 0.95 7.37 -14.86
N LYS A 250 1.68 8.24 -14.15
CA LYS A 250 2.82 7.85 -13.31
C LYS A 250 2.39 6.91 -12.19
N LEU A 251 1.21 7.13 -11.59
CA LEU A 251 0.69 6.24 -10.53
C LEU A 251 0.39 4.84 -11.08
N LYS A 252 -0.23 4.72 -12.25
CA LYS A 252 -0.50 3.43 -12.92
C LYS A 252 0.79 2.64 -13.20
N ILE A 253 1.88 3.33 -13.59
CA ILE A 253 3.17 2.73 -13.90
C ILE A 253 3.89 2.30 -12.60
N ARG A 254 3.85 3.13 -11.54
CA ARG A 254 4.57 2.87 -10.29
C ARG A 254 3.84 1.86 -9.39
N MET A 255 2.50 1.89 -9.36
CA MET A 255 1.69 1.00 -8.54
C MET A 255 1.50 -0.35 -9.24
N ASP A 256 2.55 -1.18 -9.29
CA ASP A 256 2.50 -2.53 -9.84
C ASP A 256 3.43 -3.49 -9.09
N ILE A 257 3.22 -4.79 -9.26
CA ILE A 257 3.95 -5.86 -8.58
C ILE A 257 5.43 -5.87 -8.97
N ILE A 258 6.24 -6.46 -8.10
CA ILE A 258 7.59 -6.91 -8.46
C ILE A 258 7.50 -8.43 -8.69
N PRO A 259 8.00 -8.96 -9.84
CA PRO A 259 8.03 -10.40 -10.06
C PRO A 259 8.66 -11.14 -8.89
N VAL A 260 8.05 -12.25 -8.52
CA VAL A 260 8.45 -12.99 -7.31
C VAL A 260 9.87 -13.54 -7.47
N SER A 261 10.20 -14.03 -8.65
CA SER A 261 11.53 -14.55 -8.97
C SER A 261 12.62 -13.50 -8.77
N ILE A 262 12.41 -12.26 -9.23
CA ILE A 262 13.33 -11.14 -9.01
C ILE A 262 13.47 -10.84 -7.51
N ALA A 263 12.35 -10.68 -6.82
CA ALA A 263 12.39 -10.32 -5.41
C ALA A 263 13.07 -11.40 -4.55
N LEU A 264 12.84 -12.69 -4.84
CA LEU A 264 13.54 -13.80 -4.19
C LEU A 264 15.03 -13.81 -4.52
N ALA A 265 15.41 -13.62 -5.80
CA ALA A 265 16.81 -13.62 -6.22
C ALA A 265 17.59 -12.47 -5.58
N GLN A 266 17.01 -11.26 -5.55
CA GLN A 266 17.64 -10.12 -4.89
C GLN A 266 17.73 -10.34 -3.38
N ALA A 267 16.67 -10.81 -2.72
CA ALA A 267 16.71 -11.14 -1.29
C ALA A 267 17.79 -12.20 -1.00
N ALA A 268 17.91 -13.24 -1.81
CA ALA A 268 18.92 -14.29 -1.67
C ALA A 268 20.34 -13.74 -1.84
N ASN A 269 20.57 -12.94 -2.88
CA ASN A 269 21.89 -12.34 -3.15
C ASN A 269 22.32 -11.37 -2.04
N GLU A 270 21.46 -10.42 -1.69
CA GLU A 270 21.77 -9.34 -0.75
C GLU A 270 21.92 -9.83 0.69
N SER A 271 21.17 -10.88 1.08
CA SER A 271 21.21 -11.45 2.42
C SER A 271 22.10 -12.68 2.57
N GLY A 272 22.73 -13.17 1.48
CA GLY A 272 23.41 -14.46 1.47
C GLY A 272 22.48 -15.61 1.85
N TRP A 273 21.30 -15.68 1.25
CA TRP A 273 20.24 -16.64 1.60
C TRP A 273 19.83 -16.55 3.08
N GLY A 274 19.75 -15.32 3.60
CA GLY A 274 19.34 -15.04 4.97
C GLY A 274 20.43 -15.27 6.03
N THR A 275 21.66 -15.63 5.64
CA THR A 275 22.72 -15.95 6.61
C THR A 275 23.61 -14.76 6.99
N SER A 276 23.47 -13.63 6.31
CA SER A 276 24.24 -12.43 6.63
C SER A 276 23.84 -11.87 8.00
N ARG A 277 24.80 -11.23 8.68
CA ARG A 277 24.54 -10.55 9.95
C ARG A 277 23.42 -9.52 9.85
N PHE A 278 23.37 -8.78 8.74
CA PHE A 278 22.33 -7.78 8.52
C PHE A 278 20.92 -8.38 8.38
N ALA A 279 20.82 -9.56 7.77
CA ALA A 279 19.54 -10.27 7.66
C ALA A 279 19.09 -10.83 9.02
N LEU A 280 20.01 -11.44 9.77
CA LEU A 280 19.72 -12.10 11.05
C LEU A 280 19.43 -11.10 12.18
N GLU A 281 20.24 -10.03 12.30
CA GLU A 281 20.12 -9.05 13.39
C GLU A 281 19.20 -7.88 13.03
N GLY A 282 19.10 -7.53 11.74
CA GLY A 282 18.39 -6.34 11.28
C GLY A 282 17.22 -6.57 10.36
N ASN A 283 16.83 -7.82 10.11
CA ASN A 283 15.78 -8.18 9.14
C ASN A 283 15.98 -7.54 7.75
N ALA A 284 17.24 -7.21 7.39
CA ALA A 284 17.61 -6.49 6.18
C ALA A 284 17.83 -7.47 5.02
N LEU A 285 16.74 -7.87 4.35
CA LEU A 285 16.81 -8.85 3.26
C LEU A 285 17.41 -8.29 1.97
N PHE A 286 17.35 -6.96 1.74
CA PHE A 286 17.67 -6.33 0.47
C PHE A 286 18.81 -5.31 0.55
N GLY A 287 19.61 -5.32 1.60
CA GLY A 287 20.83 -4.51 1.70
C GLY A 287 20.64 -3.00 1.59
N GLN A 288 19.46 -2.48 1.87
CA GLN A 288 19.13 -1.06 1.68
C GLN A 288 19.94 -0.16 2.57
N TRP A 289 20.50 0.91 2.01
CA TRP A 289 21.33 1.85 2.74
C TRP A 289 20.52 2.93 3.43
N THR A 290 21.04 3.39 4.57
CA THR A 290 20.51 4.52 5.32
C THR A 290 21.63 5.37 5.90
N TRP A 291 21.39 6.67 5.97
CA TRP A 291 22.25 7.62 6.71
C TRP A 291 21.70 7.92 8.11
N SER A 292 20.61 7.25 8.50
CA SER A 292 19.99 7.45 9.81
C SER A 292 20.79 6.73 10.92
N LYS A 293 20.55 7.13 12.18
CA LYS A 293 21.17 6.48 13.35
C LYS A 293 20.70 5.02 13.54
N LYS A 294 19.51 4.67 13.02
CA LYS A 294 18.93 3.32 13.05
C LYS A 294 19.42 2.48 11.87
N GLY A 295 20.63 2.02 11.91
CA GLY A 295 21.18 1.12 10.92
C GLY A 295 22.36 0.39 11.50
N ILE A 296 22.63 -0.80 10.97
CA ILE A 296 23.77 -1.63 11.35
C ILE A 296 24.97 -1.18 10.51
N SER A 297 26.08 -0.87 11.16
CA SER A 297 27.33 -0.55 10.47
C SER A 297 27.95 -1.81 9.88
N PRO A 298 28.51 -1.75 8.65
CA PRO A 298 29.36 -2.83 8.12
C PRO A 298 30.54 -3.12 9.07
N ALA A 299 30.95 -4.40 9.18
CA ALA A 299 32.04 -4.80 10.06
C ALA A 299 33.36 -4.13 9.65
N ASN A 300 33.60 -4.06 8.32
CA ASN A 300 34.81 -3.44 7.74
C ASN A 300 34.45 -2.06 7.15
N LYS A 301 33.93 -1.17 8.00
CA LYS A 301 33.52 0.15 7.58
C LYS A 301 34.72 1.01 7.23
N ASP A 302 34.80 1.51 6.00
CA ASP A 302 35.68 2.61 5.63
C ASP A 302 35.37 3.81 6.54
N PRO A 303 36.35 4.38 7.26
CA PRO A 303 36.18 5.50 8.16
C PRO A 303 35.44 6.70 7.50
N ASN A 304 35.64 6.89 6.20
CA ASN A 304 35.04 7.99 5.42
C ASN A 304 33.61 7.73 4.94
N LYS A 305 33.08 6.51 5.09
CA LYS A 305 31.72 6.17 4.67
C LYS A 305 30.75 6.20 5.86
N THR A 306 29.78 7.11 5.82
CA THR A 306 28.79 7.30 6.89
C THR A 306 27.53 6.47 6.76
N HIS A 307 27.35 5.77 5.63
CA HIS A 307 26.16 4.95 5.38
C HIS A 307 26.13 3.68 6.25
N LYS A 308 24.92 3.24 6.55
CA LYS A 308 24.61 2.02 7.30
C LYS A 308 23.59 1.20 6.53
N ILE A 309 23.45 -0.08 6.84
CA ILE A 309 22.35 -0.92 6.36
C ILE A 309 21.12 -0.63 7.21
N LEU A 310 20.00 -0.36 6.55
CA LEU A 310 18.71 -0.08 7.19
C LEU A 310 18.24 -1.32 7.98
N GLN A 311 17.85 -1.11 9.24
CA GLN A 311 17.31 -2.15 10.10
C GLN A 311 15.79 -2.06 10.15
N PHE A 312 15.13 -3.21 10.17
CA PHE A 312 13.67 -3.33 10.24
C PHE A 312 13.26 -4.10 11.50
N GLN A 313 12.06 -3.81 12.04
CA GLN A 313 11.53 -4.55 13.19
C GLN A 313 11.11 -5.97 12.80
N ILE A 314 10.57 -6.13 11.58
CA ILE A 314 10.09 -7.40 11.03
C ILE A 314 10.52 -7.56 9.57
N LEU A 315 10.64 -8.80 9.10
CA LEU A 315 11.01 -9.13 7.72
C LEU A 315 10.11 -8.46 6.67
N LYS A 316 8.79 -8.42 6.94
CA LYS A 316 7.81 -7.83 6.03
C LYS A 316 8.06 -6.35 5.76
N ALA A 317 8.57 -5.60 6.75
CA ALA A 317 8.91 -4.19 6.56
C ALA A 317 10.08 -4.02 5.57
N SER A 318 11.06 -4.93 5.58
CA SER A 318 12.14 -4.95 4.59
C SER A 318 11.60 -5.20 3.17
N VAL A 319 10.70 -6.18 3.00
CA VAL A 319 10.06 -6.47 1.69
C VAL A 319 9.29 -5.26 1.19
N ARG A 320 8.54 -4.58 2.07
CA ARG A 320 7.79 -3.36 1.71
C ARG A 320 8.71 -2.22 1.30
N ALA A 321 9.78 -1.99 2.05
CA ALA A 321 10.75 -0.95 1.74
C ALA A 321 11.43 -1.21 0.39
N TYR A 322 11.80 -2.46 0.11
CA TYR A 322 12.33 -2.89 -1.18
C TYR A 322 11.33 -2.62 -2.33
N LYS A 323 10.09 -3.08 -2.19
CA LYS A 323 9.03 -2.83 -3.16
C LYS A 323 8.87 -1.33 -3.45
N ASN A 324 8.83 -0.50 -2.40
CA ASN A 324 8.72 0.94 -2.55
C ASN A 324 9.93 1.53 -3.28
N ASN A 325 11.13 1.03 -3.02
CA ASN A 325 12.34 1.47 -3.70
C ASN A 325 12.27 1.19 -5.21
N ILE A 326 12.01 -0.05 -5.62
CA ILE A 326 11.90 -0.42 -7.05
C ILE A 326 10.78 0.38 -7.73
N ASN A 327 9.67 0.60 -7.05
CA ASN A 327 8.51 1.28 -7.62
C ASN A 327 8.64 2.81 -7.66
N THR A 328 9.60 3.42 -6.94
CA THR A 328 9.68 4.89 -6.84
C THR A 328 11.01 5.49 -7.27
N HIS A 329 12.13 4.79 -7.07
CA HIS A 329 13.45 5.36 -7.33
C HIS A 329 13.72 5.53 -8.83
N SER A 330 14.40 6.62 -9.21
CA SER A 330 14.66 6.98 -10.63
C SER A 330 15.47 5.92 -11.37
N ALA A 331 16.41 5.27 -10.69
CA ALA A 331 17.26 4.22 -11.28
C ALA A 331 16.49 3.05 -11.90
N TYR A 332 15.24 2.81 -11.45
CA TYR A 332 14.39 1.71 -11.93
C TYR A 332 13.23 2.21 -12.82
N LYS A 333 13.37 3.38 -13.44
CA LYS A 333 12.35 3.95 -14.33
C LYS A 333 12.08 3.02 -15.50
N GLU A 334 13.13 2.57 -16.18
CA GLU A 334 13.05 1.68 -17.35
C GLU A 334 12.37 0.33 -17.00
N PHE A 335 12.75 -0.27 -15.87
CA PHE A 335 12.09 -1.47 -15.34
C PHE A 335 10.57 -1.30 -15.24
N ARG A 336 10.11 -0.16 -14.70
CA ARG A 336 8.69 0.12 -14.55
C ARG A 336 7.98 0.38 -15.87
N GLU A 337 8.64 1.04 -16.81
CA GLU A 337 8.09 1.34 -18.14
C GLU A 337 7.91 0.05 -18.96
N VAL A 338 8.92 -0.82 -18.98
CA VAL A 338 8.82 -2.12 -19.65
C VAL A 338 7.75 -3.01 -19.00
N ARG A 339 7.70 -3.06 -17.67
CA ARG A 339 6.64 -3.79 -16.96
C ARG A 339 5.24 -3.25 -17.32
N ALA A 340 5.09 -1.93 -17.42
CA ALA A 340 3.83 -1.31 -17.83
C ALA A 340 3.47 -1.62 -19.29
N GLN A 341 4.45 -1.68 -20.19
CA GLN A 341 4.25 -2.09 -21.58
C GLN A 341 3.77 -3.54 -21.68
N LEU A 342 4.40 -4.47 -20.94
CA LEU A 342 3.94 -5.87 -20.87
C LEU A 342 2.46 -5.97 -20.42
N ARG A 343 2.05 -5.11 -19.48
CA ARG A 343 0.63 -5.02 -19.05
C ARG A 343 -0.29 -4.50 -20.15
N GLN A 344 0.15 -3.53 -20.94
CA GLN A 344 -0.65 -2.98 -22.05
C GLN A 344 -0.81 -4.01 -23.17
N ASP A 345 0.23 -4.80 -23.41
CA ASP A 345 0.26 -5.85 -24.43
C ASP A 345 -0.43 -7.15 -23.94
N ASP A 346 -1.02 -7.16 -22.74
CA ASP A 346 -1.60 -8.34 -22.07
C ASP A 346 -0.62 -9.53 -22.00
N LYS A 347 0.67 -9.23 -21.91
CA LYS A 347 1.74 -10.21 -21.77
C LYS A 347 2.00 -10.56 -20.31
N GLN A 348 2.43 -11.79 -20.09
CA GLN A 348 2.86 -12.23 -18.77
C GLN A 348 4.12 -11.46 -18.33
N ILE A 349 4.14 -11.02 -17.07
CA ILE A 349 5.31 -10.40 -16.45
C ILE A 349 6.16 -11.54 -15.86
N VAL A 350 7.24 -11.90 -16.57
CA VAL A 350 8.22 -12.90 -16.12
C VAL A 350 9.44 -12.16 -15.58
N GLY A 351 9.90 -12.55 -14.39
CA GLY A 351 10.99 -11.83 -13.75
C GLY A 351 12.29 -11.89 -14.54
N LEU A 352 12.63 -13.04 -15.12
CA LEU A 352 13.86 -13.24 -15.87
C LEU A 352 14.00 -12.20 -17.02
N ASP A 353 12.90 -11.88 -17.71
CA ASP A 353 12.89 -10.90 -18.82
C ASP A 353 13.16 -9.47 -18.34
N LEU A 354 12.97 -9.20 -17.07
CA LEU A 354 13.10 -7.87 -16.46
C LEU A 354 14.41 -7.66 -15.69
N THR A 355 15.24 -8.69 -15.50
CA THR A 355 16.50 -8.61 -14.72
C THR A 355 17.46 -7.57 -15.29
N LYS A 356 17.59 -7.47 -16.61
CA LYS A 356 18.49 -6.53 -17.31
C LYS A 356 18.23 -5.06 -16.96
N TYR A 357 17.03 -4.71 -16.53
CA TYR A 357 16.67 -3.35 -16.12
C TYR A 357 17.00 -3.04 -14.65
N LEU A 358 17.67 -3.99 -13.95
CA LEU A 358 18.13 -3.84 -12.56
C LEU A 358 19.63 -3.60 -12.45
N LYS A 359 20.34 -3.36 -13.55
CA LYS A 359 21.79 -3.11 -13.56
C LYS A 359 22.24 -1.99 -12.62
N ASN A 360 21.38 -1.01 -12.36
CA ASN A 360 21.65 0.10 -11.46
C ASN A 360 21.38 -0.22 -9.98
N TYR A 361 21.05 -1.46 -9.63
CA TYR A 361 20.84 -1.85 -8.25
C TYR A 361 22.15 -1.98 -7.47
N ALA A 362 23.19 -2.47 -8.12
CA ALA A 362 24.51 -2.62 -7.56
C ALA A 362 25.58 -1.96 -8.46
N ALA A 363 26.69 -1.54 -7.85
CA ALA A 363 27.78 -0.87 -8.56
C ALA A 363 28.45 -1.73 -9.65
N ILE A 364 28.28 -3.06 -9.59
CA ILE A 364 28.86 -4.01 -10.56
C ILE A 364 28.04 -4.15 -11.85
N GLY A 365 26.93 -3.41 -12.00
CA GLY A 365 26.18 -3.27 -13.25
C GLY A 365 25.71 -4.59 -13.86
N GLU A 366 26.12 -4.87 -15.11
CA GLU A 366 25.69 -6.08 -15.85
C GLU A 366 26.12 -7.39 -15.15
N LYS A 367 27.21 -7.40 -14.40
CA LYS A 367 27.61 -8.57 -13.60
C LYS A 367 26.56 -8.88 -12.53
N TYR A 368 25.90 -7.87 -11.97
CA TYR A 368 24.80 -8.07 -11.04
C TYR A 368 23.61 -8.75 -11.71
N VAL A 369 23.27 -8.33 -12.94
CA VAL A 369 22.21 -8.96 -13.73
C VAL A 369 22.49 -10.44 -13.93
N SER A 370 23.71 -10.79 -14.39
CA SER A 370 24.10 -12.20 -14.58
C SER A 370 24.06 -13.03 -13.30
N ILE A 371 24.37 -12.43 -12.13
CA ILE A 371 24.22 -13.09 -10.84
C ILE A 371 22.75 -13.39 -10.55
N LEU A 372 21.85 -12.43 -10.76
CA LEU A 372 20.43 -12.62 -10.54
C LEU A 372 19.85 -13.69 -11.47
N GLU A 373 20.19 -13.66 -12.75
CA GLU A 373 19.76 -14.66 -13.74
C GLU A 373 20.20 -16.05 -13.32
N ASN A 374 21.45 -16.24 -12.95
CA ASN A 374 21.96 -17.50 -12.43
C ASN A 374 21.19 -18.00 -11.18
N ILE A 375 20.87 -17.09 -10.25
CA ILE A 375 20.11 -17.46 -9.05
C ILE A 375 18.68 -17.89 -9.44
N ILE A 376 18.03 -17.16 -10.34
CA ILE A 376 16.68 -17.43 -10.81
C ILE A 376 16.64 -18.81 -11.49
N GLU A 377 17.53 -19.05 -12.45
CA GLU A 377 17.57 -20.29 -13.22
C GLU A 377 17.92 -21.50 -12.38
N ARG A 378 19.04 -21.46 -11.62
CA ARG A 378 19.50 -22.58 -10.80
C ARG A 378 18.52 -22.99 -9.70
N ASN A 379 17.62 -22.12 -9.29
CA ASN A 379 16.63 -22.41 -8.26
C ASN A 379 15.21 -22.43 -8.82
N SER A 380 15.02 -22.37 -10.16
CA SER A 380 13.73 -22.37 -10.84
C SER A 380 12.74 -21.37 -10.21
N LEU A 381 13.21 -20.13 -9.94
CA LEU A 381 12.41 -19.14 -9.22
C LEU A 381 11.27 -18.57 -10.05
N THR A 382 11.33 -18.66 -11.39
CA THR A 382 10.27 -18.24 -12.30
C THR A 382 8.96 -19.01 -12.08
N ASP A 383 9.02 -20.23 -11.54
CA ASP A 383 7.84 -21.01 -11.19
C ASP A 383 6.95 -20.27 -10.18
N PHE A 384 7.55 -19.42 -9.34
CA PHE A 384 6.84 -18.64 -8.33
C PHE A 384 6.23 -17.34 -8.86
N ASP A 385 6.52 -16.90 -10.09
CA ASP A 385 5.94 -15.67 -10.67
C ASP A 385 4.42 -15.76 -10.84
N LYS A 386 3.87 -16.99 -10.91
CA LYS A 386 2.43 -17.28 -10.95
C LYS A 386 1.84 -17.66 -9.60
N ALA A 387 2.66 -17.79 -8.56
CA ALA A 387 2.21 -18.22 -7.24
C ALA A 387 1.25 -17.20 -6.61
N ASN A 388 0.28 -17.70 -5.87
CA ASN A 388 -0.70 -16.89 -5.16
C ASN A 388 -0.86 -17.37 -3.73
N LEU A 389 -1.24 -16.46 -2.83
CA LEU A 389 -1.55 -16.82 -1.45
C LEU A 389 -2.88 -17.59 -1.36
N LEU A 390 -2.94 -18.52 -0.44
CA LEU A 390 -4.20 -19.12 -0.02
C LEU A 390 -5.07 -18.02 0.63
N PRO A 391 -6.34 -17.84 0.19
CA PRO A 391 -7.22 -16.86 0.81
C PRO A 391 -7.43 -17.18 2.29
N THR A 392 -7.14 -16.21 3.15
CA THR A 392 -7.48 -16.31 4.57
C THR A 392 -8.90 -15.82 4.78
N ARG A 393 -9.76 -16.64 5.45
CA ARG A 393 -11.09 -16.21 5.89
C ARG A 393 -11.00 -15.08 6.92
N LEU A 394 -9.91 -15.00 7.65
CA LEU A 394 -9.56 -13.92 8.56
C LEU A 394 -8.63 -12.95 7.83
N LYS A 395 -8.91 -11.66 7.89
CA LYS A 395 -8.10 -10.58 7.25
C LYS A 395 -6.65 -10.49 7.76
N LYS A 396 -6.25 -11.31 8.73
CA LYS A 396 -4.88 -11.40 9.25
C LYS A 396 -4.41 -12.83 9.11
N GLY A 397 -3.35 -13.05 8.33
CA GLY A 397 -2.62 -14.32 8.34
C GLY A 397 -1.97 -14.60 9.71
N ILE A 398 -1.52 -15.81 9.91
CA ILE A 398 -0.75 -16.18 11.12
C ILE A 398 0.58 -15.44 11.06
N ALA A 399 0.82 -14.55 12.03
CA ALA A 399 2.09 -13.86 12.24
C ALA A 399 2.81 -14.52 13.42
N LEU A 400 3.99 -15.05 13.18
CA LEU A 400 4.85 -15.73 14.14
C LEU A 400 6.18 -15.00 14.36
#